data_895199cace1c225a21077f5a60fd9d9f
#
_entry.id   895199cace1c225a21077f5a60fd9d9f
#
_cell.length_a   1.000
_cell.length_b   1.000
_cell.length_c   1.000
_cell.angle_alpha   90.00
_cell.angle_beta   90.00
_cell.angle_gamma   90.00
#
_symmetry.space_group_name_H-M   'P 1'
#
loop_
_entity.id
_entity.type
_entity.pdbx_description
1 polymer ?
#
loop_
_entity_poly.entity_id
_entity_poly.type
_entity_poly.pdbx_seq_one_letter_code
_entity_poly.pdbx_strand_id
1 'polypeptide(L)'
;MTKQAIRLIISDIDGTILDNQHQVDPDLKDIIPLLNREQIPFVLASARSPLGMEPIARELGLGDNPLACYNGALVIKGDPQAYETIIEHPLDKKEIRTFLELVKAEFPSVSINLYSGKDWIADRLDKWVQIEAAITGEQPVIQNILLPVLDVLIPIHKLLLIDEAPVIQKLHDYLQTLDFSKTAFYLSKDNYMEVTAKHVSKEQALHEIAQHYQVPLEEVMTIGDNFNDLPMLRLAGLGVAMGNAPETVKTEANAVTKSNNEHGVAEAIKEYVLG
;
A
#
# COMPACT_ATOMS: atom_id res chain seq x y z
N MET A 1 10.31 -29.59 -16.17
CA MET A 1 10.47 -28.13 -16.26
C MET A 1 11.36 -27.73 -15.09
N THR A 2 12.48 -27.09 -15.32
CA THR A 2 13.33 -26.55 -14.26
C THR A 2 12.51 -25.48 -13.52
N LYS A 3 12.35 -25.65 -12.21
CA LYS A 3 11.70 -24.66 -11.34
C LYS A 3 12.48 -23.36 -11.52
N GLN A 4 11.83 -22.29 -12.00
CA GLN A 4 12.49 -21.00 -12.20
C GLN A 4 12.83 -20.42 -10.83
N ALA A 5 14.05 -19.97 -10.63
CA ALA A 5 14.49 -19.45 -9.34
C ALA A 5 13.82 -18.10 -9.07
N ILE A 6 13.17 -17.94 -7.93
CA ILE A 6 12.64 -16.65 -7.49
C ILE A 6 13.79 -15.75 -7.03
N ARG A 7 13.81 -14.50 -7.50
CA ARG A 7 14.84 -13.51 -7.24
C ARG A 7 14.31 -12.20 -6.63
N LEU A 8 12.98 -12.09 -6.49
CA LEU A 8 12.31 -10.95 -5.87
C LEU A 8 11.00 -11.43 -5.28
N ILE A 9 10.68 -10.98 -4.06
CA ILE A 9 9.41 -11.27 -3.40
C ILE A 9 8.72 -9.94 -3.07
N ILE A 10 7.42 -9.83 -3.40
CA ILE A 10 6.58 -8.69 -3.01
C ILE A 10 5.38 -9.22 -2.24
N SER A 11 5.18 -8.76 -1.03
CA SER A 11 4.11 -9.21 -0.14
C SER A 11 3.23 -8.05 0.31
N ASP A 12 1.92 -8.30 0.32
CA ASP A 12 0.98 -7.47 1.07
C ASP A 12 1.23 -7.61 2.58
N ILE A 13 0.58 -6.76 3.38
CA ILE A 13 0.74 -6.69 4.84
C ILE A 13 -0.53 -7.19 5.56
N ASP A 14 -1.65 -6.49 5.37
CA ASP A 14 -2.86 -6.66 6.17
C ASP A 14 -3.66 -7.88 5.71
N GLY A 15 -3.78 -8.91 6.57
CA GLY A 15 -4.37 -10.20 6.17
C GLY A 15 -3.39 -11.14 5.47
N THR A 16 -2.15 -10.72 5.28
CA THR A 16 -1.06 -11.47 4.65
C THR A 16 0.07 -11.75 5.64
N ILE A 17 0.88 -10.75 5.98
CA ILE A 17 1.96 -10.88 6.97
C ILE A 17 1.46 -10.76 8.40
N LEU A 18 0.42 -9.94 8.61
CA LEU A 18 -0.20 -9.76 9.91
C LEU A 18 -1.32 -10.78 10.13
N ASP A 19 -1.31 -11.41 11.29
CA ASP A 19 -2.41 -12.25 11.75
C ASP A 19 -3.66 -11.44 12.14
N ASN A 20 -4.73 -12.11 12.56
CA ASN A 20 -5.98 -11.46 12.97
C ASN A 20 -5.85 -10.65 14.28
N GLN A 21 -4.75 -10.73 14.99
CA GLN A 21 -4.39 -9.93 16.15
C GLN A 21 -3.42 -8.79 15.78
N HIS A 22 -3.17 -8.56 14.49
CA HIS A 22 -2.20 -7.61 13.95
C HIS A 22 -0.76 -7.85 14.42
N GLN A 23 -0.40 -9.12 14.66
CA GLN A 23 0.97 -9.52 15.01
C GLN A 23 1.70 -10.00 13.77
N VAL A 24 2.97 -9.67 13.67
CA VAL A 24 3.86 -10.15 12.61
C VAL A 24 4.14 -11.65 12.80
N ASP A 25 4.07 -12.41 11.71
CA ASP A 25 4.42 -13.83 11.70
C ASP A 25 5.85 -14.07 12.24
N PRO A 26 5.99 -14.80 13.36
CA PRO A 26 7.32 -15.05 13.94
C PRO A 26 8.23 -15.90 13.03
N ASP A 27 7.67 -16.85 12.27
CA ASP A 27 8.45 -17.67 11.34
C ASP A 27 9.07 -16.84 10.21
N LEU A 28 8.38 -15.77 9.80
CA LEU A 28 8.89 -14.87 8.76
C LEU A 28 10.13 -14.10 9.22
N LYS A 29 10.25 -13.79 10.52
CA LYS A 29 11.43 -13.14 11.09
C LYS A 29 12.69 -13.99 10.94
N ASP A 30 12.56 -15.30 10.99
CA ASP A 30 13.68 -16.23 10.80
C ASP A 30 14.03 -16.41 9.30
N ILE A 31 13.07 -16.17 8.41
CA ILE A 31 13.24 -16.32 6.96
C ILE A 31 13.92 -15.09 6.34
N ILE A 32 13.59 -13.88 6.76
CA ILE A 32 14.16 -12.65 6.18
C ILE A 32 15.70 -12.65 6.16
N PRO A 33 16.43 -13.05 7.23
CA PRO A 33 17.89 -13.16 7.18
C PRO A 33 18.41 -14.18 6.15
N LEU A 34 17.63 -15.24 5.85
CA LEU A 34 17.99 -16.22 4.83
C LEU A 34 17.86 -15.61 3.44
N LEU A 35 16.75 -14.92 3.15
CA LEU A 35 16.56 -14.21 1.89
C LEU A 35 17.65 -13.15 1.65
N ASN A 36 18.02 -12.42 2.69
CA ASN A 36 19.09 -11.44 2.61
C ASN A 36 20.47 -12.07 2.25
N ARG A 37 20.76 -13.28 2.74
CA ARG A 37 21.99 -14.04 2.39
C ARG A 37 21.97 -14.48 0.93
N GLU A 38 20.83 -14.88 0.43
CA GLU A 38 20.63 -15.27 -0.98
C GLU A 38 20.46 -14.07 -1.90
N GLN A 39 20.53 -12.84 -1.38
CA GLN A 39 20.33 -11.58 -2.10
C GLN A 39 18.96 -11.49 -2.79
N ILE A 40 17.92 -12.06 -2.19
CA ILE A 40 16.54 -11.98 -2.66
C ILE A 40 15.83 -10.86 -1.89
N PRO A 41 15.53 -9.71 -2.53
CA PRO A 41 14.80 -8.63 -1.89
C PRO A 41 13.39 -9.09 -1.49
N PHE A 42 12.97 -8.69 -0.28
CA PHE A 42 11.62 -8.91 0.24
C PHE A 42 10.93 -7.56 0.43
N VAL A 43 10.02 -7.22 -0.47
CA VAL A 43 9.35 -5.93 -0.52
C VAL A 43 7.98 -6.02 0.14
N LEU A 44 7.67 -5.08 1.02
CA LEU A 44 6.30 -4.89 1.53
C LEU A 44 5.55 -3.92 0.62
N ALA A 45 4.31 -4.25 0.25
CA ALA A 45 3.43 -3.41 -0.57
C ALA A 45 2.07 -3.21 0.11
N SER A 46 1.76 -1.98 0.54
CA SER A 46 0.54 -1.69 1.30
C SER A 46 -0.02 -0.29 0.99
N ALA A 47 -1.29 -0.07 1.32
CA ALA A 47 -1.91 1.27 1.32
C ALA A 47 -1.41 2.18 2.47
N ARG A 48 -0.59 1.66 3.38
CA ARG A 48 -0.05 2.36 4.55
C ARG A 48 0.96 3.43 4.15
N SER A 49 1.14 4.40 5.05
CA SER A 49 2.23 5.39 5.01
C SER A 49 3.59 4.76 5.30
N PRO A 50 4.72 5.43 4.99
CA PRO A 50 6.04 5.00 5.47
C PRO A 50 6.08 4.76 6.99
N LEU A 51 5.52 5.66 7.78
CA LEU A 51 5.48 5.52 9.25
C LEU A 51 4.57 4.39 9.71
N GLY A 52 3.45 4.15 9.01
CA GLY A 52 2.56 3.03 9.27
C GLY A 52 3.17 1.66 8.94
N MET A 53 4.20 1.62 8.08
CA MET A 53 4.95 0.40 7.75
C MET A 53 6.21 0.20 8.64
N GLU A 54 6.74 1.27 9.24
CA GLU A 54 7.98 1.25 10.03
C GLU A 54 7.99 0.17 11.13
N PRO A 55 6.96 0.05 12.01
CA PRO A 55 6.98 -0.97 13.06
C PRO A 55 7.11 -2.38 12.52
N ILE A 56 6.43 -2.69 11.41
CA ILE A 56 6.43 -4.01 10.76
C ILE A 56 7.79 -4.28 10.12
N ALA A 57 8.33 -3.32 9.37
CA ALA A 57 9.63 -3.43 8.73
C ALA A 57 10.75 -3.64 9.75
N ARG A 58 10.70 -2.91 10.87
CA ARG A 58 11.65 -3.05 11.97
C ARG A 58 11.52 -4.40 12.67
N GLU A 59 10.31 -4.85 12.94
CA GLU A 59 10.04 -6.13 13.60
C GLU A 59 10.50 -7.33 12.77
N LEU A 60 10.36 -7.25 11.44
CA LEU A 60 10.88 -8.23 10.49
C LEU A 60 12.38 -8.13 10.25
N GLY A 61 13.03 -7.05 10.66
CA GLY A 61 14.44 -6.84 10.38
C GLY A 61 14.74 -6.65 8.89
N LEU A 62 13.84 -5.97 8.16
CA LEU A 62 13.94 -5.81 6.70
C LEU A 62 15.19 -5.04 6.25
N GLY A 63 15.75 -4.16 7.10
CA GLY A 63 16.91 -3.36 6.74
C GLY A 63 16.66 -2.50 5.51
N ASP A 64 17.49 -2.69 4.48
CA ASP A 64 17.41 -1.94 3.21
C ASP A 64 16.43 -2.51 2.19
N ASN A 65 15.58 -3.48 2.56
CA ASN A 65 14.53 -3.95 1.66
C ASN A 65 13.50 -2.84 1.41
N PRO A 66 12.99 -2.69 0.17
CA PRO A 66 12.06 -1.61 -0.15
C PRO A 66 10.69 -1.75 0.50
N LEU A 67 10.05 -0.59 0.71
CA LEU A 67 8.66 -0.47 1.14
C LEU A 67 7.87 0.27 0.05
N ALA A 68 6.88 -0.39 -0.52
CA ALA A 68 5.94 0.21 -1.48
C ALA A 68 4.71 0.73 -0.71
N CYS A 69 4.80 2.00 -0.32
CA CYS A 69 3.79 2.72 0.44
C CYS A 69 2.67 3.24 -0.47
N TYR A 70 1.47 3.45 0.09
CA TYR A 70 0.31 4.00 -0.64
C TYR A 70 -0.01 3.20 -1.92
N ASN A 71 0.04 1.86 -1.84
CA ASN A 71 -0.14 0.94 -2.96
C ASN A 71 0.87 1.17 -4.11
N GLY A 72 2.05 1.72 -3.82
CA GLY A 72 3.10 1.98 -4.80
C GLY A 72 3.19 3.43 -5.28
N ALA A 73 2.38 4.37 -4.73
CA ALA A 73 2.56 5.79 -5.03
C ALA A 73 3.93 6.32 -4.56
N LEU A 74 4.53 5.65 -3.57
CA LEU A 74 5.86 5.95 -3.07
C LEU A 74 6.58 4.64 -2.72
N VAL A 75 7.68 4.35 -3.38
CA VAL A 75 8.58 3.24 -3.02
C VAL A 75 9.85 3.82 -2.41
N ILE A 76 10.14 3.40 -1.20
CA ILE A 76 11.27 3.89 -0.40
C ILE A 76 12.23 2.76 -0.04
N LYS A 77 13.47 3.12 0.30
CA LYS A 77 14.50 2.24 0.82
C LYS A 77 15.15 2.86 2.06
N GLY A 78 15.48 2.04 3.03
CA GLY A 78 16.11 2.47 4.28
C GLY A 78 15.10 2.82 5.38
N ASP A 79 15.54 3.66 6.33
CA ASP A 79 14.72 4.05 7.48
C ASP A 79 13.52 4.91 7.05
N PRO A 80 12.26 4.54 7.35
CA PRO A 80 11.07 5.34 7.04
C PRO A 80 11.09 6.78 7.59
N GLN A 81 11.92 7.08 8.58
CA GLN A 81 12.15 8.44 9.08
C GLN A 81 13.11 9.26 8.20
N ALA A 82 14.01 8.56 7.45
CA ALA A 82 15.08 9.19 6.65
C ALA A 82 15.44 8.30 5.44
N TYR A 83 14.48 8.07 4.56
CA TYR A 83 14.55 7.15 3.43
C TYR A 83 15.14 7.76 2.16
N GLU A 84 15.60 6.89 1.27
CA GLU A 84 15.81 7.18 -0.14
C GLU A 84 14.54 6.84 -0.93
N THR A 85 14.10 7.75 -1.80
CA THR A 85 13.00 7.50 -2.72
C THR A 85 13.49 6.76 -3.96
N ILE A 86 12.93 5.58 -4.24
CA ILE A 86 13.22 4.77 -5.42
C ILE A 86 12.25 5.10 -6.56
N ILE A 87 10.96 5.16 -6.23
CA ILE A 87 9.85 5.41 -7.19
C ILE A 87 8.88 6.38 -6.53
N GLU A 88 8.37 7.34 -7.30
CA GLU A 88 7.44 8.34 -6.81
C GLU A 88 6.39 8.70 -7.86
N HIS A 89 5.12 8.60 -7.49
CA HIS A 89 3.96 8.92 -8.31
C HIS A 89 3.03 9.90 -7.59
N PRO A 90 3.37 11.18 -7.55
CA PRO A 90 2.53 12.17 -6.88
C PRO A 90 1.25 12.45 -7.67
N LEU A 91 0.23 12.88 -6.96
CA LEU A 91 -1.02 13.40 -7.49
C LEU A 91 -0.79 14.68 -8.31
N ASP A 92 -1.58 14.88 -9.36
CA ASP A 92 -1.56 16.12 -10.15
C ASP A 92 -2.10 17.29 -9.31
N LYS A 93 -1.24 18.26 -9.03
CA LYS A 93 -1.54 19.41 -8.18
C LYS A 93 -2.75 20.23 -8.66
N LYS A 94 -2.96 20.34 -9.97
CA LYS A 94 -4.07 21.10 -10.56
C LYS A 94 -5.39 20.38 -10.31
N GLU A 95 -5.44 19.07 -10.57
CA GLU A 95 -6.63 18.27 -10.31
C GLU A 95 -6.95 18.26 -8.82
N ILE A 96 -5.95 18.05 -7.95
CA ILE A 96 -6.14 18.01 -6.50
C ILE A 96 -6.62 19.34 -5.93
N ARG A 97 -6.11 20.46 -6.43
CA ARG A 97 -6.61 21.77 -6.03
C ARG A 97 -8.10 21.92 -6.35
N THR A 98 -8.50 21.61 -7.58
CA THR A 98 -9.92 21.65 -8.01
C THR A 98 -10.78 20.73 -7.17
N PHE A 99 -10.29 19.51 -6.92
CA PHE A 99 -10.96 18.52 -6.09
C PHE A 99 -11.17 19.03 -4.64
N LEU A 100 -10.14 19.57 -4.00
CA LEU A 100 -10.23 20.09 -2.63
C LEU A 100 -11.16 21.31 -2.52
N GLU A 101 -11.12 22.21 -3.49
CA GLU A 101 -12.04 23.37 -3.56
C GLU A 101 -13.50 22.87 -3.65
N LEU A 102 -13.77 21.85 -4.47
CA LEU A 102 -15.08 21.23 -4.61
C LEU A 102 -15.54 20.55 -3.30
N VAL A 103 -14.69 19.70 -2.71
CA VAL A 103 -15.06 18.99 -1.47
C VAL A 103 -15.35 19.98 -0.34
N LYS A 104 -14.56 21.02 -0.20
CA LYS A 104 -14.78 22.06 0.83
C LYS A 104 -16.09 22.83 0.61
N ALA A 105 -16.49 23.06 -0.62
CA ALA A 105 -17.72 23.78 -0.95
C ALA A 105 -18.99 22.92 -0.80
N GLU A 106 -18.97 21.70 -1.33
CA GLU A 106 -20.17 20.87 -1.47
C GLU A 106 -20.29 19.80 -0.35
N PHE A 107 -19.19 19.42 0.27
CA PHE A 107 -19.09 18.38 1.31
C PHE A 107 -18.30 18.84 2.52
N PRO A 108 -18.66 19.95 3.21
CA PRO A 108 -17.84 20.58 4.24
C PRO A 108 -17.67 19.73 5.51
N SER A 109 -18.48 18.70 5.73
CA SER A 109 -18.36 17.76 6.84
C SER A 109 -17.21 16.77 6.65
N VAL A 110 -16.83 16.46 5.39
CA VAL A 110 -15.82 15.46 5.08
C VAL A 110 -14.46 15.86 5.68
N SER A 111 -13.88 14.93 6.41
CA SER A 111 -12.53 15.03 6.94
C SER A 111 -11.53 14.71 5.82
N ILE A 112 -10.61 15.63 5.56
CA ILE A 112 -9.62 15.49 4.49
C ILE A 112 -8.25 15.32 5.12
N ASN A 113 -7.60 14.20 4.79
CA ASN A 113 -6.28 13.82 5.24
C ASN A 113 -5.36 13.72 4.03
N LEU A 114 -4.25 14.43 4.05
CA LEU A 114 -3.26 14.50 2.97
C LEU A 114 -1.97 13.83 3.44
N TYR A 115 -1.43 12.96 2.60
CA TYR A 115 -0.17 12.28 2.85
C TYR A 115 0.90 12.70 1.84
N SER A 116 2.02 13.19 2.35
CA SER A 116 3.19 13.61 1.59
C SER A 116 4.44 12.97 2.17
N GLY A 117 5.03 12.01 1.45
CA GLY A 117 6.10 11.22 2.01
C GLY A 117 5.66 10.54 3.31
N LYS A 118 6.35 10.79 4.39
CA LYS A 118 6.00 10.31 5.73
C LYS A 118 5.02 11.20 6.49
N ASP A 119 4.74 12.42 5.98
CA ASP A 119 3.96 13.42 6.69
C ASP A 119 2.46 13.23 6.43
N TRP A 120 1.69 13.17 7.51
CA TRP A 120 0.24 13.23 7.50
C TRP A 120 -0.21 14.63 7.90
N ILE A 121 -1.01 15.26 7.03
CA ILE A 121 -1.52 16.63 7.20
C ILE A 121 -3.04 16.58 7.18
N ALA A 122 -3.68 17.27 8.13
CA ALA A 122 -5.14 17.44 8.18
C ALA A 122 -5.51 18.92 8.38
N ASP A 123 -6.65 19.32 7.82
CA ASP A 123 -7.16 20.71 7.91
C ASP A 123 -7.61 21.07 9.33
N ARG A 124 -8.11 20.07 10.08
CA ARG A 124 -8.68 20.23 11.42
C ARG A 124 -8.57 18.92 12.20
N LEU A 125 -8.54 19.02 13.51
CA LEU A 125 -8.56 17.87 14.40
C LEU A 125 -10.03 17.52 14.75
N ASP A 126 -10.72 16.87 13.82
CA ASP A 126 -12.09 16.38 14.04
C ASP A 126 -12.14 14.94 14.57
N LYS A 127 -13.36 14.40 14.75
CA LYS A 127 -13.55 13.03 15.27
C LYS A 127 -12.89 11.97 14.40
N TRP A 128 -12.90 12.16 13.06
CA TRP A 128 -12.38 11.18 12.12
C TRP A 128 -10.85 11.15 12.13
N VAL A 129 -10.21 12.32 12.20
CA VAL A 129 -8.75 12.45 12.36
C VAL A 129 -8.30 11.79 13.67
N GLN A 130 -9.05 11.99 14.77
CA GLN A 130 -8.73 11.34 16.06
C GLN A 130 -8.89 9.82 16.00
N ILE A 131 -9.93 9.32 15.33
CA ILE A 131 -10.12 7.87 15.11
C ILE A 131 -8.98 7.30 14.29
N GLU A 132 -8.63 7.95 13.17
CA GLU A 132 -7.53 7.48 12.29
C GLU A 132 -6.19 7.50 13.02
N ALA A 133 -5.91 8.54 13.81
CA ALA A 133 -4.72 8.61 14.65
C ALA A 133 -4.63 7.46 15.67
N ALA A 134 -5.78 7.10 16.26
CA ALA A 134 -5.84 5.96 17.18
C ALA A 134 -5.64 4.61 16.47
N ILE A 135 -6.12 4.47 15.23
CA ILE A 135 -5.98 3.24 14.43
C ILE A 135 -4.53 3.06 13.94
N THR A 136 -3.94 4.14 13.41
CA THR A 136 -2.61 4.07 12.77
C THR A 136 -1.45 4.25 13.75
N GLY A 137 -1.70 4.88 14.90
CA GLY A 137 -0.66 5.33 15.84
C GLY A 137 0.10 6.57 15.35
N GLU A 138 -0.24 7.10 14.18
CA GLU A 138 0.37 8.30 13.61
C GLU A 138 -0.31 9.57 14.13
N GLN A 139 0.40 10.70 14.07
CA GLN A 139 -0.13 12.00 14.48
C GLN A 139 -0.09 12.97 13.30
N PRO A 140 -1.22 13.60 12.93
CA PRO A 140 -1.25 14.57 11.85
C PRO A 140 -0.66 15.92 12.27
N VAL A 141 -0.09 16.61 11.30
CA VAL A 141 0.16 18.05 11.39
C VAL A 141 -1.13 18.79 11.01
N ILE A 142 -1.66 19.60 11.92
CA ILE A 142 -2.87 20.39 11.66
C ILE A 142 -2.48 21.70 11.02
N GLN A 143 -2.82 21.85 9.73
CA GLN A 143 -2.57 23.08 8.97
C GLN A 143 -3.51 23.19 7.77
N ASN A 144 -3.56 24.37 7.14
CA ASN A 144 -4.33 24.53 5.91
C ASN A 144 -3.82 23.58 4.83
N ILE A 145 -4.67 22.63 4.44
CA ILE A 145 -4.35 21.55 3.49
C ILE A 145 -4.01 22.08 2.06
N LEU A 146 -4.38 23.32 1.74
CA LEU A 146 -4.02 23.92 0.45
C LEU A 146 -2.55 24.34 0.40
N LEU A 147 -1.87 24.57 1.52
CA LEU A 147 -0.47 25.00 1.53
C LEU A 147 0.45 23.99 0.81
N PRO A 148 0.46 22.68 1.15
CA PRO A 148 1.28 21.70 0.43
C PRO A 148 0.81 21.51 -1.02
N VAL A 149 -0.48 21.73 -1.33
CA VAL A 149 -0.98 21.64 -2.71
C VAL A 149 -0.45 22.77 -3.58
N LEU A 150 -0.28 23.97 -3.03
CA LEU A 150 0.25 25.14 -3.75
C LEU A 150 1.78 25.11 -3.86
N ASP A 151 2.46 24.40 -2.98
CA ASP A 151 3.92 24.25 -3.04
C ASP A 151 4.30 23.15 -4.05
N VAL A 152 4.98 23.53 -5.12
CA VAL A 152 5.39 22.62 -6.19
C VAL A 152 6.47 21.61 -5.75
N LEU A 153 7.17 21.89 -4.65
CA LEU A 153 8.24 21.04 -4.13
C LEU A 153 7.74 19.92 -3.20
N ILE A 154 6.50 20.02 -2.73
CA ILE A 154 5.91 19.03 -1.82
C ILE A 154 5.11 18.01 -2.64
N PRO A 155 5.57 16.77 -2.86
CA PRO A 155 4.78 15.75 -3.55
C PRO A 155 3.59 15.34 -2.68
N ILE A 156 2.45 15.03 -3.28
CA ILE A 156 1.28 14.49 -2.58
C ILE A 156 1.00 13.09 -3.12
N HIS A 157 1.06 12.07 -2.26
CA HIS A 157 0.96 10.67 -2.67
C HIS A 157 -0.45 10.13 -2.52
N LYS A 158 -1.16 10.55 -1.48
CA LYS A 158 -2.52 10.09 -1.19
C LYS A 158 -3.34 11.17 -0.49
N LEU A 159 -4.65 11.21 -0.77
CA LEU A 159 -5.63 11.79 0.12
C LEU A 159 -6.52 10.68 0.68
N LEU A 160 -6.94 10.82 1.93
CA LEU A 160 -7.93 9.97 2.57
C LEU A 160 -9.07 10.85 3.08
N LEU A 161 -10.26 10.60 2.56
CA LEU A 161 -11.48 11.30 2.92
C LEU A 161 -12.33 10.41 3.81
N ILE A 162 -12.77 10.94 4.94
CA ILE A 162 -13.54 10.18 5.92
C ILE A 162 -14.77 10.99 6.34
N ASP A 163 -15.94 10.35 6.35
CA ASP A 163 -17.17 10.88 6.93
C ASP A 163 -18.12 9.69 7.21
N GLU A 164 -19.37 9.97 7.55
CA GLU A 164 -20.42 8.95 7.58
C GLU A 164 -20.59 8.30 6.21
N ALA A 165 -20.83 6.98 6.17
CA ALA A 165 -20.90 6.23 4.92
C ALA A 165 -21.83 6.83 3.83
N PRO A 166 -23.05 7.34 4.15
CA PRO A 166 -23.89 7.97 3.14
C PRO A 166 -23.30 9.23 2.51
N VAL A 167 -22.47 9.98 3.27
CA VAL A 167 -21.81 11.20 2.77
C VAL A 167 -20.69 10.82 1.81
N ILE A 168 -19.87 9.85 2.19
CA ILE A 168 -18.77 9.34 1.35
C ILE A 168 -19.31 8.72 0.06
N GLN A 169 -20.40 7.93 0.14
CA GLN A 169 -21.03 7.38 -1.05
C GLN A 169 -21.54 8.48 -1.99
N LYS A 170 -22.24 9.49 -1.46
CA LYS A 170 -22.71 10.62 -2.25
C LYS A 170 -21.58 11.40 -2.91
N LEU A 171 -20.48 11.61 -2.20
CA LEU A 171 -19.28 12.25 -2.74
C LEU A 171 -18.69 11.39 -3.87
N HIS A 172 -18.53 10.08 -3.64
CA HIS A 172 -18.02 9.16 -4.65
C HIS A 172 -18.87 9.16 -5.92
N ASP A 173 -20.20 9.04 -5.79
CA ASP A 173 -21.12 9.08 -6.93
C ASP A 173 -21.05 10.41 -7.69
N TYR A 174 -20.93 11.53 -6.96
CA TYR A 174 -20.77 12.84 -7.57
C TYR A 174 -19.47 12.95 -8.39
N LEU A 175 -18.36 12.43 -7.84
CA LEU A 175 -17.05 12.44 -8.53
C LEU A 175 -17.07 11.58 -9.81
N GLN A 176 -17.87 10.52 -9.88
CA GLN A 176 -18.04 9.73 -11.12
C GLN A 176 -18.69 10.53 -12.26
N THR A 177 -19.35 11.64 -11.97
CA THR A 177 -19.93 12.55 -12.99
C THR A 177 -18.93 13.57 -13.51
N LEU A 178 -17.74 13.66 -12.91
CA LEU A 178 -16.70 14.65 -13.25
C LEU A 178 -15.54 13.98 -14.00
N ASP A 179 -14.83 14.78 -14.78
CA ASP A 179 -13.66 14.28 -15.52
C ASP A 179 -12.34 14.62 -14.75
N PHE A 180 -11.82 13.62 -14.05
CA PHE A 180 -10.49 13.63 -13.47
C PHE A 180 -9.61 12.62 -14.21
N SER A 181 -8.84 13.10 -15.18
CA SER A 181 -8.11 12.21 -16.11
C SER A 181 -6.88 11.55 -15.49
N LYS A 182 -6.29 12.16 -14.44
CA LYS A 182 -5.04 11.73 -13.80
C LYS A 182 -5.23 11.21 -12.37
N THR A 183 -6.43 11.33 -11.82
CA THR A 183 -6.75 10.99 -10.43
C THR A 183 -7.74 9.84 -10.37
N ALA A 184 -7.51 8.90 -9.45
CA ALA A 184 -8.41 7.80 -9.13
C ALA A 184 -9.05 8.01 -7.75
N PHE A 185 -10.33 7.64 -7.65
CA PHE A 185 -11.14 7.68 -6.44
C PHE A 185 -11.69 6.29 -6.19
N TYR A 186 -11.46 5.72 -5.01
CA TYR A 186 -11.99 4.40 -4.67
C TYR A 186 -12.35 4.31 -3.19
N LEU A 187 -13.36 3.50 -2.90
CA LEU A 187 -13.80 3.23 -1.53
C LEU A 187 -12.95 2.09 -0.96
N SER A 188 -12.20 2.37 0.11
CA SER A 188 -11.48 1.33 0.85
C SER A 188 -12.33 0.75 2.00
N LYS A 189 -13.31 1.51 2.48
CA LYS A 189 -14.38 1.11 3.41
C LYS A 189 -15.63 1.91 3.06
N ASP A 190 -16.77 1.56 3.63
CA ASP A 190 -18.04 2.27 3.38
C ASP A 190 -17.96 3.77 3.66
N ASN A 191 -17.13 4.14 4.64
CA ASN A 191 -16.95 5.51 5.11
C ASN A 191 -15.55 6.10 4.83
N TYR A 192 -14.74 5.43 4.00
CA TYR A 192 -13.39 5.85 3.61
C TYR A 192 -13.26 5.90 2.10
N MET A 193 -12.85 7.04 1.57
CA MET A 193 -12.49 7.19 0.16
C MET A 193 -11.03 7.59 0.04
N GLU A 194 -10.28 6.82 -0.73
CA GLU A 194 -8.88 7.09 -1.06
C GLU A 194 -8.76 7.75 -2.43
N VAL A 195 -7.77 8.64 -2.55
CA VAL A 195 -7.46 9.37 -3.77
C VAL A 195 -5.99 9.24 -4.05
N THR A 196 -5.66 8.70 -5.23
CA THR A 196 -4.28 8.49 -5.68
C THR A 196 -4.12 8.90 -7.15
N ALA A 197 -2.90 8.94 -7.65
CA ALA A 197 -2.68 9.07 -9.07
C ALA A 197 -3.27 7.84 -9.80
N LYS A 198 -3.86 8.05 -10.96
CA LYS A 198 -4.72 7.06 -11.65
C LYS A 198 -4.03 5.74 -11.99
N HIS A 199 -2.73 5.78 -12.22
CA HIS A 199 -1.93 4.60 -12.57
C HIS A 199 -1.33 3.88 -11.35
N VAL A 200 -1.50 4.43 -10.14
CA VAL A 200 -0.97 3.81 -8.92
C VAL A 200 -1.75 2.55 -8.58
N SER A 201 -1.03 1.45 -8.46
CA SER A 201 -1.54 0.15 -8.02
C SER A 201 -0.38 -0.74 -7.58
N LYS A 202 -0.66 -1.81 -6.83
CA LYS A 202 0.35 -2.83 -6.50
C LYS A 202 0.90 -3.54 -7.74
N GLU A 203 0.13 -3.64 -8.82
CA GLU A 203 0.57 -4.15 -10.12
C GLU A 203 1.63 -3.25 -10.75
N GLN A 204 1.37 -1.93 -10.79
CA GLN A 204 2.34 -0.97 -11.30
C GLN A 204 3.61 -0.96 -10.45
N ALA A 205 3.46 -0.99 -9.12
CA ALA A 205 4.59 -1.09 -8.20
C ALA A 205 5.44 -2.34 -8.45
N LEU A 206 4.81 -3.50 -8.66
CA LEU A 206 5.50 -4.74 -9.04
C LEU A 206 6.35 -4.55 -10.31
N HIS A 207 5.76 -3.98 -11.36
CA HIS A 207 6.48 -3.73 -12.62
C HIS A 207 7.73 -2.88 -12.42
N GLU A 208 7.59 -1.76 -11.71
CA GLU A 208 8.66 -0.78 -11.53
C GLU A 208 9.74 -1.27 -10.58
N ILE A 209 9.36 -1.99 -9.51
CA ILE A 209 10.30 -2.61 -8.58
C ILE A 209 11.08 -3.73 -9.29
N ALA A 210 10.41 -4.58 -10.06
CA ALA A 210 11.07 -5.63 -10.84
C ALA A 210 12.07 -5.03 -11.86
N GLN A 211 11.68 -3.94 -12.52
CA GLN A 211 12.57 -3.20 -13.42
C GLN A 211 13.77 -2.59 -12.69
N HIS A 212 13.55 -1.98 -11.51
CA HIS A 212 14.62 -1.40 -10.69
C HIS A 212 15.68 -2.45 -10.29
N TYR A 213 15.23 -3.65 -9.91
CA TYR A 213 16.11 -4.77 -9.55
C TYR A 213 16.60 -5.58 -10.76
N GLN A 214 16.17 -5.24 -11.98
CA GLN A 214 16.48 -5.99 -13.21
C GLN A 214 16.12 -7.49 -13.09
N VAL A 215 14.98 -7.76 -12.45
CA VAL A 215 14.42 -9.11 -12.30
C VAL A 215 13.24 -9.26 -13.27
N PRO A 216 13.25 -10.26 -14.17
CA PRO A 216 12.12 -10.53 -15.04
C PRO A 216 10.91 -10.99 -14.20
N LEU A 217 9.69 -10.65 -14.64
CA LEU A 217 8.46 -10.94 -13.91
C LEU A 217 8.27 -12.43 -13.60
N GLU A 218 8.78 -13.29 -14.48
CA GLU A 218 8.76 -14.75 -14.33
C GLU A 218 9.58 -15.23 -13.13
N GLU A 219 10.52 -14.43 -12.64
CA GLU A 219 11.38 -14.71 -11.45
C GLU A 219 10.90 -13.95 -10.21
N VAL A 220 9.70 -13.36 -10.26
CA VAL A 220 9.08 -12.66 -9.14
C VAL A 220 8.00 -13.52 -8.50
N MET A 221 8.01 -13.58 -7.18
CA MET A 221 6.92 -14.12 -6.36
C MET A 221 6.14 -12.97 -5.74
N THR A 222 4.81 -13.02 -5.82
CA THR A 222 3.93 -12.09 -5.10
C THR A 222 3.01 -12.85 -4.15
N ILE A 223 2.69 -12.23 -3.00
CA ILE A 223 1.84 -12.84 -1.98
C ILE A 223 0.80 -11.80 -1.53
N GLY A 224 -0.47 -12.20 -1.47
CA GLY A 224 -1.57 -11.33 -1.06
C GLY A 224 -2.84 -12.08 -0.73
N ASP A 225 -3.81 -11.38 -0.15
CA ASP A 225 -5.04 -12.03 0.33
C ASP A 225 -6.33 -11.42 -0.24
N ASN A 226 -6.27 -10.27 -0.94
CA ASN A 226 -7.48 -9.55 -1.27
C ASN A 226 -7.55 -9.13 -2.76
N PHE A 227 -8.67 -8.53 -3.15
CA PHE A 227 -8.93 -8.10 -4.53
C PHE A 227 -7.95 -7.04 -5.06
N ASN A 228 -7.42 -6.17 -4.19
CA ASN A 228 -6.39 -5.20 -4.57
C ASN A 228 -5.03 -5.84 -4.87
N ASP A 229 -4.82 -7.08 -4.43
CA ASP A 229 -3.60 -7.86 -4.72
C ASP A 229 -3.71 -8.66 -6.02
N LEU A 230 -4.94 -8.98 -6.42
CA LEU A 230 -5.20 -9.87 -7.55
C LEU A 230 -4.44 -9.47 -8.84
N PRO A 231 -4.34 -8.17 -9.22
CA PRO A 231 -3.56 -7.79 -10.40
C PRO A 231 -2.08 -8.16 -10.28
N MET A 232 -1.44 -7.94 -9.11
CA MET A 232 -0.04 -8.31 -8.91
C MET A 232 0.15 -9.84 -8.83
N LEU A 233 -0.83 -10.59 -8.26
CA LEU A 233 -0.77 -12.05 -8.22
C LEU A 233 -0.83 -12.68 -9.62
N ARG A 234 -1.62 -12.10 -10.54
CA ARG A 234 -1.72 -12.53 -11.93
C ARG A 234 -0.49 -12.21 -12.77
N LEU A 235 0.16 -11.10 -12.47
CA LEU A 235 1.27 -10.57 -13.27
C LEU A 235 2.60 -11.26 -12.98
N ALA A 236 2.84 -11.63 -11.72
CA ALA A 236 4.08 -12.29 -11.30
C ALA A 236 4.22 -13.69 -11.88
N GLY A 237 5.47 -14.17 -12.01
CA GLY A 237 5.74 -15.55 -12.38
C GLY A 237 5.19 -16.57 -11.38
N LEU A 238 5.10 -16.18 -10.10
CA LEU A 238 4.46 -16.97 -9.05
C LEU A 238 3.61 -16.05 -8.16
N GLY A 239 2.32 -15.96 -8.42
CA GLY A 239 1.35 -15.33 -7.53
C GLY A 239 0.79 -16.31 -6.53
N VAL A 240 0.93 -16.05 -5.24
CA VAL A 240 0.48 -16.91 -4.14
C VAL A 240 -0.64 -16.22 -3.38
N ALA A 241 -1.83 -16.80 -3.39
CA ALA A 241 -2.94 -16.34 -2.56
C ALA A 241 -2.85 -16.93 -1.15
N MET A 242 -3.15 -16.12 -0.14
CA MET A 242 -3.27 -16.58 1.24
C MET A 242 -4.48 -17.51 1.42
N GLY A 243 -4.41 -18.44 2.38
CA GLY A 243 -5.50 -19.36 2.70
C GLY A 243 -6.78 -18.69 3.18
N ASN A 244 -6.68 -17.49 3.78
CA ASN A 244 -7.80 -16.63 4.18
C ASN A 244 -8.37 -15.76 3.03
N ALA A 245 -7.76 -15.75 1.85
CA ALA A 245 -8.24 -14.98 0.71
C ALA A 245 -9.63 -15.43 0.23
N PRO A 246 -10.45 -14.55 -0.38
CA PRO A 246 -11.66 -14.94 -1.07
C PRO A 246 -11.40 -15.97 -2.17
N GLU A 247 -12.36 -16.88 -2.41
CA GLU A 247 -12.21 -17.94 -3.41
C GLU A 247 -11.86 -17.41 -4.81
N THR A 248 -12.40 -16.27 -5.19
CA THR A 248 -12.05 -15.61 -6.47
C THR A 248 -10.56 -15.29 -6.56
N VAL A 249 -9.95 -14.81 -5.47
CA VAL A 249 -8.51 -14.51 -5.43
C VAL A 249 -7.69 -15.78 -5.50
N LYS A 250 -8.09 -16.82 -4.75
CA LYS A 250 -7.41 -18.12 -4.75
C LYS A 250 -7.42 -18.81 -6.12
N THR A 251 -8.56 -18.75 -6.82
CA THR A 251 -8.71 -19.40 -8.13
C THR A 251 -7.90 -18.73 -9.23
N GLU A 252 -7.57 -17.46 -9.06
CA GLU A 252 -6.83 -16.67 -10.04
C GLU A 252 -5.30 -16.63 -9.77
N ALA A 253 -4.87 -17.07 -8.60
CA ALA A 253 -3.47 -17.19 -8.23
C ALA A 253 -2.84 -18.48 -8.79
N ASN A 254 -1.50 -18.51 -8.93
CA ASN A 254 -0.78 -19.71 -9.36
C ASN A 254 -0.73 -20.78 -8.27
N ALA A 255 -0.76 -20.37 -6.99
CA ALA A 255 -0.73 -21.23 -5.83
C ALA A 255 -1.52 -20.64 -4.67
N VAL A 256 -1.90 -21.49 -3.72
CA VAL A 256 -2.55 -21.10 -2.48
C VAL A 256 -1.71 -21.63 -1.32
N THR A 257 -1.35 -20.76 -0.38
CA THR A 257 -0.65 -21.12 0.84
C THR A 257 -1.61 -21.24 2.03
N LYS A 258 -1.08 -21.41 3.24
CA LYS A 258 -1.86 -21.39 4.49
C LYS A 258 -2.42 -20.00 4.77
N SER A 259 -3.29 -19.88 5.78
CA SER A 259 -3.83 -18.58 6.21
C SER A 259 -2.76 -17.73 6.91
N ASN A 260 -3.07 -16.45 7.09
CA ASN A 260 -2.24 -15.51 7.86
C ASN A 260 -2.10 -15.92 9.35
N ASN A 261 -3.03 -16.72 9.89
CA ASN A 261 -2.93 -17.26 11.26
C ASN A 261 -2.15 -18.59 11.33
N GLU A 262 -1.68 -19.11 10.19
CA GLU A 262 -1.01 -20.40 10.06
C GLU A 262 0.35 -20.29 9.36
N HIS A 263 1.01 -19.14 9.50
CA HIS A 263 2.34 -18.87 8.92
C HIS A 263 2.39 -18.94 7.38
N GLY A 264 1.31 -18.55 6.69
CA GLY A 264 1.15 -18.77 5.25
C GLY A 264 2.26 -18.17 4.39
N VAL A 265 2.75 -16.95 4.71
CA VAL A 265 3.85 -16.31 3.97
C VAL A 265 5.16 -17.09 4.16
N ALA A 266 5.48 -17.45 5.40
CA ALA A 266 6.68 -18.21 5.73
C ALA A 266 6.69 -19.58 5.04
N GLU A 267 5.57 -20.28 5.05
CA GLU A 267 5.42 -21.59 4.40
C GLU A 267 5.58 -21.48 2.87
N ALA A 268 4.98 -20.48 2.25
CA ALA A 268 5.15 -20.25 0.82
C ALA A 268 6.61 -19.99 0.43
N ILE A 269 7.34 -19.19 1.21
CA ILE A 269 8.76 -18.92 0.95
C ILE A 269 9.60 -20.18 1.14
N LYS A 270 9.34 -20.97 2.20
CA LYS A 270 10.03 -22.26 2.43
C LYS A 270 9.82 -23.19 1.23
N GLU A 271 8.58 -23.32 0.75
CA GLU A 271 8.22 -24.24 -0.34
C GLU A 271 8.78 -23.83 -1.71
N TYR A 272 8.64 -22.55 -2.03
CA TYR A 272 8.90 -22.09 -3.42
C TYR A 272 10.25 -21.44 -3.62
N VAL A 273 10.90 -20.95 -2.58
CA VAL A 273 12.14 -20.18 -2.66
C VAL A 273 13.33 -20.91 -2.04
N LEU A 274 13.18 -21.40 -0.80
CA LEU A 274 14.29 -21.97 -0.01
C LEU A 274 14.37 -23.50 -0.11
N GLY A 275 13.34 -24.18 -0.57
CA GLY A 275 13.12 -25.63 -0.56
C GLY A 275 13.84 -26.49 -1.58
#